data_7059953d7f87a28745741a6d12df169d
#
_entry.id   7059953d7f87a28745741a6d12df169d
#
_cell.length_a   1.000
_cell.length_b   1.000
_cell.length_c   1.000
_cell.angle_alpha   90.00
_cell.angle_beta   90.00
_cell.angle_gamma   90.00
#
_symmetry.space_group_name_H-M   'P 1'
#
loop_
_entity.id
_entity.type
_entity.pdbx_description
1 polymer ?
#
loop_
_entity_poly.entity_id
_entity_poly.type
_entity_poly.pdbx_seq_one_letter_code
_entity_poly.pdbx_strand_id
1 'polypeptide(L)'
;MGHSSTWIAGSYQSDFARNYAREGLEISDMVAEAVAGTLDGAGVTPADVQAIHVGNAFGQLFTGQGQLGAMPATMEPALWGKPAARHEAACASGGVAVLSAMADIEAGRYD
;
A
#
# COMPACT_ATOMS: atom_id res chain seq x y z
N MET A 1 13.88 20.65 17.78
CA MET A 1 13.94 19.74 16.64
C MET A 1 12.77 20.01 15.70
N GLY A 2 13.05 20.16 14.45
CA GLY A 2 12.00 20.31 13.45
C GLY A 2 11.25 19.03 13.23
N HIS A 3 9.95 19.12 12.95
CA HIS A 3 9.14 18.01 12.49
C HIS A 3 8.95 18.14 10.99
N SER A 4 9.19 17.05 10.26
CA SER A 4 8.81 16.98 8.86
C SER A 4 7.29 16.88 8.78
N SER A 5 6.67 17.70 7.95
CA SER A 5 5.25 17.58 7.68
C SER A 5 5.01 16.38 6.75
N THR A 6 4.00 15.58 7.05
CA THR A 6 3.54 14.50 6.20
C THR A 6 2.22 14.90 5.56
N TRP A 7 2.07 14.57 4.28
CA TRP A 7 0.90 14.94 3.51
C TRP A 7 0.30 13.71 2.84
N ILE A 8 -1.01 13.68 2.76
CA ILE A 8 -1.72 12.72 1.91
C ILE A 8 -1.83 13.36 0.53
N ALA A 9 -0.96 12.93 -0.38
CA ALA A 9 -0.88 13.50 -1.73
C ALA A 9 -1.94 12.93 -2.67
N GLY A 10 -2.44 11.72 -2.40
CA GLY A 10 -3.47 11.08 -3.19
C GLY A 10 -4.07 9.90 -2.46
N SER A 11 -5.21 9.44 -2.92
CA SER A 11 -5.90 8.29 -2.34
C SER A 11 -6.74 7.59 -3.39
N TYR A 12 -7.08 6.35 -3.10
CA TYR A 12 -8.01 5.56 -3.90
C TYR A 12 -8.78 4.62 -2.98
N GLN A 13 -10.03 4.41 -3.29
CA GLN A 13 -10.86 3.43 -2.61
C GLN A 13 -11.61 2.62 -3.65
N SER A 14 -11.49 1.29 -3.58
CA SER A 14 -12.30 0.40 -4.42
C SER A 14 -13.76 0.43 -3.99
N ASP A 15 -14.66 0.09 -4.91
CA ASP A 15 -16.08 -0.03 -4.62
C ASP A 15 -16.31 -1.22 -3.66
N PHE A 16 -16.87 -0.95 -2.49
CA PHE A 16 -17.21 -1.97 -1.51
C PHE A 16 -18.20 -3.01 -2.00
N ALA A 17 -19.00 -2.67 -2.99
CA ALA A 17 -19.99 -3.60 -3.56
C ALA A 17 -19.37 -4.66 -4.46
N ARG A 18 -18.11 -4.45 -4.89
CA ARG A 18 -17.42 -5.40 -5.77
C ARG A 18 -17.04 -6.67 -5.03
N ASN A 19 -17.09 -7.76 -5.77
CA ASN A 19 -16.52 -9.03 -5.34
C ASN A 19 -15.53 -9.47 -6.42
N TYR A 20 -14.24 -9.27 -6.16
CA TYR A 20 -13.18 -9.57 -7.12
C TYR A 20 -13.16 -11.04 -7.53
N ALA A 21 -13.43 -11.95 -6.60
CA ALA A 21 -13.47 -13.38 -6.90
C ALA A 21 -14.58 -13.72 -7.91
N ARG A 22 -15.75 -13.09 -7.80
CA ARG A 22 -16.83 -13.27 -8.77
C ARG A 22 -16.50 -12.70 -10.14
N GLU A 23 -15.64 -11.69 -10.20
CA GLU A 23 -15.15 -11.12 -11.44
C GLU A 23 -13.99 -11.93 -12.05
N GLY A 24 -13.56 -13.02 -11.40
CA GLY A 24 -12.43 -13.81 -11.85
C GLY A 24 -11.07 -13.18 -11.55
N LEU A 25 -11.05 -12.25 -10.61
CA LEU A 25 -9.86 -11.50 -10.21
C LEU A 25 -9.32 -12.01 -8.87
N GLU A 26 -8.07 -11.68 -8.60
CA GLU A 26 -7.36 -12.07 -7.39
C GLU A 26 -7.00 -10.83 -6.54
N ILE A 27 -6.43 -11.07 -5.36
CA ILE A 27 -5.98 -9.99 -4.48
C ILE A 27 -4.90 -9.11 -5.15
N SER A 28 -4.07 -9.69 -6.01
CA SER A 28 -3.08 -8.94 -6.78
C SER A 28 -3.72 -7.90 -7.70
N ASP A 29 -4.86 -8.22 -8.29
CA ASP A 29 -5.61 -7.28 -9.13
C ASP A 29 -6.16 -6.11 -8.31
N MET A 30 -6.65 -6.39 -7.10
CA MET A 30 -7.10 -5.35 -6.17
C MET A 30 -5.95 -4.43 -5.78
N VAL A 31 -4.79 -4.99 -5.48
CA VAL A 31 -3.59 -4.22 -5.13
C VAL A 31 -3.14 -3.36 -6.32
N ALA A 32 -3.10 -3.92 -7.53
CA ALA A 32 -2.73 -3.19 -8.72
C ALA A 32 -3.67 -2.00 -8.99
N GLU A 33 -4.97 -2.22 -8.83
CA GLU A 33 -5.98 -1.16 -8.98
C GLU A 33 -5.76 -0.03 -7.96
N ALA A 34 -5.54 -0.38 -6.69
CA ALA A 34 -5.34 0.60 -5.64
C ALA A 34 -4.05 1.42 -5.84
N VAL A 35 -2.97 0.76 -6.22
CA VAL A 35 -1.69 1.42 -6.51
C VAL A 35 -1.84 2.38 -7.69
N ALA A 36 -2.37 1.90 -8.80
CA ALA A 36 -2.54 2.72 -10.00
C ALA A 36 -3.46 3.92 -9.75
N GLY A 37 -4.59 3.70 -9.09
CA GLY A 37 -5.55 4.76 -8.79
C GLY A 37 -4.98 5.82 -7.85
N THR A 38 -4.22 5.39 -6.84
CA THR A 38 -3.59 6.32 -5.87
C THR A 38 -2.51 7.17 -6.54
N LEU A 39 -1.62 6.56 -7.31
CA LEU A 39 -0.54 7.28 -7.98
C LEU A 39 -1.06 8.25 -9.03
N ASP A 40 -2.07 7.84 -9.79
CA ASP A 40 -2.74 8.70 -10.75
C ASP A 40 -3.35 9.92 -10.06
N GLY A 41 -4.09 9.70 -8.96
CA GLY A 41 -4.70 10.77 -8.19
C GLY A 41 -3.68 11.72 -7.55
N ALA A 42 -2.52 11.21 -7.17
CA ALA A 42 -1.44 12.01 -6.58
C ALA A 42 -0.60 12.76 -7.64
N GLY A 43 -0.69 12.36 -8.91
CA GLY A 43 0.14 12.93 -9.97
C GLY A 43 1.62 12.55 -9.84
N VAL A 44 1.91 11.40 -9.23
CA VAL A 44 3.28 10.87 -9.08
C VAL A 44 3.41 9.56 -9.84
N THR A 45 4.66 9.20 -10.16
CA THR A 45 4.95 7.94 -10.85
C THR A 45 5.40 6.88 -9.85
N PRO A 46 5.30 5.60 -10.19
CA PRO A 46 5.84 4.53 -9.33
C PRO A 46 7.32 4.73 -8.97
N ALA A 47 8.10 5.33 -9.87
CA ALA A 47 9.53 5.59 -9.63
C ALA A 47 9.76 6.58 -8.48
N ASP A 48 8.80 7.45 -8.19
CA ASP A 48 8.90 8.42 -7.10
C ASP A 48 8.66 7.80 -5.72
N VAL A 49 8.11 6.58 -5.66
CA VAL A 49 7.85 5.87 -4.41
C VAL A 49 9.15 5.38 -3.81
N GLN A 50 9.34 5.63 -2.52
CA GLN A 50 10.56 5.22 -1.80
C GLN A 50 10.33 4.05 -0.85
N ALA A 51 9.12 3.88 -0.34
CA ALA A 51 8.77 2.77 0.55
C ALA A 51 7.30 2.40 0.41
N ILE A 52 6.96 1.19 0.82
CA ILE A 52 5.61 0.63 0.69
C ILE A 52 5.18 0.06 2.03
N HIS A 53 4.01 0.45 2.50
CA HIS A 53 3.39 -0.09 3.70
C HIS A 53 1.99 -0.61 3.36
N VAL A 54 1.75 -1.87 3.64
CA VAL A 54 0.45 -2.51 3.39
C VAL A 54 -0.16 -2.96 4.72
N GLY A 55 -1.35 -2.51 5.01
CA GLY A 55 -2.13 -2.97 6.16
C GLY A 55 -3.08 -4.07 5.72
N ASN A 56 -3.02 -5.23 6.38
CA ASN A 56 -3.93 -6.33 6.10
C ASN A 56 -4.02 -7.30 7.29
N ALA A 57 -5.24 -7.69 7.65
CA ALA A 57 -5.47 -8.60 8.77
C ALA A 57 -5.58 -10.07 8.34
N PHE A 58 -6.41 -10.38 7.35
CA PHE A 58 -6.81 -11.75 7.03
C PHE A 58 -6.42 -12.23 5.64
N GLY A 59 -5.69 -11.43 4.87
CA GLY A 59 -5.35 -11.77 3.48
C GLY A 59 -4.62 -13.10 3.37
N GLN A 60 -3.68 -13.37 4.26
CA GLN A 60 -2.95 -14.64 4.26
C GLN A 60 -3.88 -15.83 4.49
N LEU A 61 -4.84 -15.70 5.40
CA LEU A 61 -5.80 -16.76 5.69
C LEU A 61 -6.68 -17.08 4.47
N PHE A 62 -7.14 -16.06 3.76
CA PHE A 62 -8.08 -16.24 2.66
C PHE A 62 -7.41 -16.50 1.31
N THR A 63 -6.19 -16.04 1.12
CA THR A 63 -5.51 -16.11 -0.20
C THR A 63 -4.26 -16.98 -0.20
N GLY A 64 -3.77 -17.38 0.97
CA GLY A 64 -2.49 -18.07 1.10
C GLY A 64 -1.27 -17.16 0.90
N GLN A 65 -1.46 -15.86 0.70
CA GLN A 65 -0.38 -14.91 0.43
C GLN A 65 -0.05 -14.10 1.68
N GLY A 66 1.10 -14.38 2.30
CA GLY A 66 1.53 -13.75 3.55
C GLY A 66 2.21 -12.39 3.38
N GLN A 67 3.15 -12.28 2.44
CA GLN A 67 3.93 -11.06 2.25
C GLN A 67 3.21 -10.09 1.32
N LEU A 68 2.11 -9.52 1.79
CA LEU A 68 1.32 -8.57 1.03
C LEU A 68 2.03 -7.22 0.83
N GLY A 69 3.00 -6.89 1.69
CA GLY A 69 3.80 -5.68 1.53
C GLY A 69 4.58 -5.64 0.21
N ALA A 70 5.04 -6.79 -0.26
CA ALA A 70 5.77 -6.90 -1.52
C ALA A 70 4.87 -7.02 -2.76
N MET A 71 3.57 -7.21 -2.58
CA MET A 71 2.65 -7.42 -3.70
C MET A 71 2.57 -6.22 -4.67
N PRO A 72 2.59 -4.96 -4.22
CA PRO A 72 2.66 -3.83 -5.15
C PRO A 72 3.83 -3.93 -6.14
N ALA A 73 5.00 -4.35 -5.66
CA ALA A 73 6.17 -4.52 -6.51
C ALA A 73 6.03 -5.69 -7.50
N THR A 74 5.23 -6.69 -7.16
CA THR A 74 4.92 -7.80 -8.07
C THR A 74 4.11 -7.31 -9.28
N MET A 75 3.23 -6.34 -9.06
CA MET A 75 2.34 -5.82 -10.09
C MET A 75 2.92 -4.64 -10.86
N GLU A 76 3.87 -3.90 -10.26
CA GLU A 76 4.48 -2.72 -10.86
C GLU A 76 6.02 -2.81 -10.75
N PRO A 77 6.72 -3.16 -11.85
CA PRO A 77 8.18 -3.34 -11.83
C PRO A 77 8.98 -2.14 -11.36
N ALA A 78 8.48 -0.92 -11.54
CA ALA A 78 9.16 0.29 -11.07
C ALA A 78 9.24 0.36 -9.53
N LEU A 79 8.48 -0.48 -8.82
CA LEU A 79 8.54 -0.58 -7.36
C LEU A 79 9.55 -1.64 -6.88
N TRP A 80 10.21 -2.37 -7.77
CA TRP A 80 11.22 -3.36 -7.38
C TRP A 80 12.36 -2.70 -6.61
N GLY A 81 12.82 -3.37 -5.57
CA GLY A 81 13.90 -2.89 -4.72
C GLY A 81 13.48 -1.85 -3.68
N LYS A 82 12.22 -1.44 -3.65
CA LYS A 82 11.73 -0.54 -2.62
C LYS A 82 11.48 -1.31 -1.33
N PRO A 83 11.86 -0.76 -0.17
CA PRO A 83 11.50 -1.35 1.11
C PRO A 83 9.98 -1.50 1.24
N ALA A 84 9.55 -2.67 1.68
CA ALA A 84 8.13 -2.97 1.77
C ALA A 84 7.83 -3.80 3.01
N ALA A 85 6.72 -3.50 3.68
CA ALA A 85 6.29 -4.22 4.86
C ALA A 85 4.78 -4.40 4.89
N ARG A 86 4.36 -5.51 5.48
CA ARG A 86 2.96 -5.74 5.84
C ARG A 86 2.78 -5.46 7.32
N HIS A 87 1.70 -4.77 7.67
CA HIS A 87 1.31 -4.47 9.04
C HIS A 87 -0.01 -5.16 9.37
N GLU A 88 -0.11 -5.70 10.56
CA GLU A 88 -1.35 -6.32 11.03
C GLU A 88 -1.69 -5.79 12.43
N ALA A 89 -2.88 -5.27 12.58
CA ALA A 89 -3.44 -4.79 13.84
C ALA A 89 -4.97 -4.97 13.80
N ALA A 90 -5.42 -6.13 13.34
CA ALA A 90 -6.85 -6.41 13.14
C ALA A 90 -7.52 -5.30 12.31
N CYS A 91 -8.61 -4.72 12.79
CA CYS A 91 -9.34 -3.67 12.08
C CYS A 91 -8.52 -2.36 11.92
N ALA A 92 -7.45 -2.18 12.68
CA ALA A 92 -6.59 -1.01 12.62
C ALA A 92 -5.37 -1.18 11.71
N SER A 93 -5.28 -2.28 10.95
CA SER A 93 -4.10 -2.59 10.12
C SER A 93 -3.75 -1.47 9.14
N GLY A 94 -4.74 -0.90 8.47
CA GLY A 94 -4.53 0.22 7.55
C GLY A 94 -4.01 1.48 8.25
N GLY A 95 -4.59 1.79 9.42
CA GLY A 95 -4.13 2.92 10.23
C GLY A 95 -2.68 2.76 10.69
N VAL A 96 -2.28 1.56 11.09
CA VAL A 96 -0.89 1.26 11.48
C VAL A 96 0.05 1.40 10.29
N ALA A 97 -0.36 0.97 9.09
CA ALA A 97 0.44 1.17 7.87
C ALA A 97 0.70 2.66 7.61
N VAL A 98 -0.32 3.50 7.73
CA VAL A 98 -0.19 4.96 7.57
C VAL A 98 0.75 5.53 8.62
N LEU A 99 0.58 5.17 9.90
CA LEU A 99 1.45 5.66 10.97
C LEU A 99 2.90 5.24 10.77
N SER A 100 3.13 4.03 10.25
CA SER A 100 4.48 3.55 9.95
C SER A 100 5.13 4.35 8.80
N ALA A 101 4.37 4.66 7.77
CA ALA A 101 4.85 5.51 6.68
C ALA A 101 5.17 6.94 7.18
N MET A 102 4.34 7.50 8.04
CA MET A 102 4.59 8.79 8.67
C MET A 102 5.87 8.76 9.49
N ALA A 103 6.09 7.70 10.28
CA ALA A 103 7.29 7.56 11.09
C ALA A 103 8.55 7.52 10.23
N ASP A 104 8.52 6.86 9.08
CA ASP A 104 9.64 6.84 8.15
C ASP A 104 10.01 8.24 7.65
N ILE A 105 9.01 9.04 7.30
CA ILE A 105 9.20 10.42 6.85
C ILE A 105 9.72 11.29 8.01
N GLU A 106 9.09 11.19 9.17
CA GLU A 106 9.47 11.98 10.36
C GLU A 106 10.87 11.62 10.85
N ALA A 107 11.30 10.38 10.69
CA ALA A 107 12.65 9.94 11.02
C ALA A 107 13.70 10.35 9.96
N GLY A 108 13.27 10.92 8.85
CA GLY A 108 14.17 11.34 7.77
C GLY A 108 14.69 10.21 6.90
N ARG A 109 14.04 9.05 6.91
CA ARG A 109 14.44 7.92 6.06
C ARG A 109 14.03 8.14 4.61
N TYR A 110 12.88 8.73 4.42
CA TYR A 110 12.28 8.99 3.10
C TYR A 110 11.65 10.38 3.08
N ASP A 111 11.45 10.89 1.90
CA ASP A 111 10.86 12.22 1.68
C ASP A 111 9.32 12.19 1.56
#